data_68b75096f26371f48c336ca3fe2d2c73
#
_entry.id   68b75096f26371f48c336ca3fe2d2c73
#
_cell.length_a   1.000
_cell.length_b   1.000
_cell.length_c   1.000
_cell.angle_alpha   90.00
_cell.angle_beta   90.00
_cell.angle_gamma   90.00
#
_symmetry.space_group_name_H-M   'P 1'
#
loop_
_entity.id
_entity.type
_entity.pdbx_description
1 polymer ?
#
loop_
_entity_poly.entity_id
_entity_poly.type
_entity_poly.pdbx_seq_one_letter_code
_entity_poly.pdbx_strand_id
1 'polypeptide(L)'
;MASSSIVTGTPENEVLSFKQRGGESLKDAWYRICIAQNRSTRKQSTTVLLRIFYVGVTTWYRFVLDTITGGNFLSSHPMDAFNAMGNLVGSPPIIINDTTLTLEHVMQRLEAIENKMPTIEHIENLDKKVHNHITKFGSKV
;
A
#
# COMPACT_ATOMS: atom_id res chain seq x y z
N MET A 1 -15.54 31.12 -13.84
CA MET A 1 -16.89 30.81 -14.26
C MET A 1 -17.41 29.52 -13.63
N ALA A 2 -18.71 29.40 -13.54
CA ALA A 2 -19.32 28.22 -12.92
C ALA A 2 -18.91 26.93 -13.59
N SER A 3 -18.80 26.91 -14.92
CA SER A 3 -18.39 25.72 -15.66
C SER A 3 -16.96 25.29 -15.32
N SER A 4 -16.04 26.22 -15.12
CA SER A 4 -14.69 25.90 -14.70
C SER A 4 -14.66 25.26 -13.33
N SER A 5 -15.42 25.81 -12.40
CA SER A 5 -15.51 25.26 -11.04
C SER A 5 -16.07 23.86 -11.07
N ILE A 6 -17.09 23.63 -11.88
CA ILE A 6 -17.71 22.30 -12.01
C ILE A 6 -16.70 21.30 -12.58
N VAL A 7 -15.96 21.69 -13.62
CA VAL A 7 -14.97 20.79 -14.25
C VAL A 7 -13.85 20.45 -13.27
N THR A 8 -13.32 21.44 -12.56
CA THR A 8 -12.22 21.21 -11.63
C THR A 8 -12.68 20.50 -10.36
N GLY A 9 -13.99 20.52 -10.06
CA GLY A 9 -14.54 19.89 -8.88
C GLY A 9 -14.90 18.43 -9.05
N THR A 10 -14.72 17.83 -10.24
CA THR A 10 -15.08 16.43 -10.43
C THR A 10 -14.04 15.53 -9.75
N PRO A 11 -14.48 14.38 -9.18
CA PRO A 11 -13.53 13.43 -8.60
C PRO A 11 -12.49 12.94 -9.59
N GLU A 12 -12.88 12.73 -10.84
CA GLU A 12 -11.95 12.32 -11.90
C GLU A 12 -10.82 13.32 -12.06
N ASN A 13 -11.14 14.61 -12.10
CA ASN A 13 -10.14 15.67 -12.21
C ASN A 13 -9.29 15.77 -10.96
N GLU A 14 -9.87 15.56 -9.79
CA GLU A 14 -9.11 15.55 -8.54
C GLU A 14 -8.03 14.48 -8.55
N VAL A 15 -8.33 13.32 -9.11
CA VAL A 15 -7.34 12.25 -9.25
C VAL A 15 -6.28 12.63 -10.29
N LEU A 16 -6.73 12.97 -11.51
CA LEU A 16 -5.80 13.19 -12.63
C LEU A 16 -4.89 14.38 -12.42
N SER A 17 -5.35 15.40 -11.74
CA SER A 17 -4.56 16.61 -11.46
C SER A 17 -4.03 16.65 -10.04
N PHE A 18 -3.95 15.52 -9.38
CA PHE A 18 -3.55 15.45 -7.99
C PHE A 18 -2.19 16.09 -7.76
N LYS A 19 -2.12 16.94 -6.74
CA LYS A 19 -0.88 17.49 -6.21
C LYS A 19 -1.02 17.64 -4.71
N GLN A 20 0.05 17.32 -4.00
CA GLN A 20 0.09 17.52 -2.56
C GLN A 20 -0.03 19.00 -2.24
N ARG A 21 -0.81 19.33 -1.24
CA ARG A 21 -1.01 20.71 -0.79
C ARG A 21 0.10 21.11 0.17
N GLY A 22 0.31 22.40 0.29
CA GLY A 22 1.28 22.91 1.26
C GLY A 22 0.90 22.50 2.67
N GLY A 23 1.85 21.90 3.39
CA GLY A 23 1.61 21.44 4.75
C GLY A 23 0.81 20.17 4.88
N GLU A 24 0.38 19.56 3.78
CA GLU A 24 -0.36 18.30 3.82
C GLU A 24 0.58 17.15 4.12
N SER A 25 0.17 16.27 5.06
CA SER A 25 0.94 15.07 5.35
C SER A 25 0.80 14.05 4.23
N LEU A 26 1.73 13.11 4.16
CA LEU A 26 1.64 12.02 3.18
C LEU A 26 0.37 11.20 3.39
N LYS A 27 0.00 10.96 4.63
CA LYS A 27 -1.23 10.24 4.97
C LYS A 27 -2.46 10.97 4.44
N ASP A 28 -2.57 12.27 4.70
CA ASP A 28 -3.72 13.05 4.26
C ASP A 28 -3.78 13.13 2.73
N ALA A 29 -2.64 13.30 2.09
CA ALA A 29 -2.55 13.32 0.63
C ALA A 29 -3.01 11.98 0.04
N TRP A 30 -2.54 10.88 0.59
CA TRP A 30 -2.93 9.54 0.14
C TRP A 30 -4.43 9.30 0.32
N TYR A 31 -4.96 9.65 1.48
CA TYR A 31 -6.38 9.49 1.75
C TYR A 31 -7.21 10.34 0.82
N ARG A 32 -6.77 11.55 0.54
CA ARG A 32 -7.50 12.47 -0.35
C ARG A 32 -7.59 11.91 -1.78
N ILE A 33 -6.50 11.41 -2.33
CA ILE A 33 -6.55 10.83 -3.68
C ILE A 33 -7.37 9.54 -3.70
N CYS A 34 -7.30 8.74 -2.65
CA CYS A 34 -8.11 7.50 -2.57
C CYS A 34 -9.58 7.81 -2.48
N ILE A 35 -9.96 8.81 -1.72
CA ILE A 35 -11.37 9.23 -1.62
C ILE A 35 -11.87 9.72 -2.98
N ALA A 36 -11.08 10.54 -3.67
CA ALA A 36 -11.43 11.00 -5.01
C ALA A 36 -11.57 9.83 -5.99
N GLN A 37 -10.67 8.87 -5.90
CA GLN A 37 -10.72 7.66 -6.72
C GLN A 37 -12.02 6.89 -6.48
N ASN A 38 -12.41 6.73 -5.22
CA ASN A 38 -13.66 6.04 -4.89
C ASN A 38 -14.90 6.74 -5.42
N ARG A 39 -14.87 8.05 -5.46
CA ARG A 39 -16.00 8.86 -5.92
C ARG A 39 -16.05 8.97 -7.44
N SER A 40 -14.98 8.63 -8.11
CA SER A 40 -14.90 8.71 -9.56
C SER A 40 -15.76 7.64 -10.21
N THR A 41 -16.50 8.02 -11.26
CA THR A 41 -17.19 7.05 -12.09
C THR A 41 -16.23 6.34 -13.03
N ARG A 42 -15.17 7.03 -13.45
CA ARG A 42 -14.08 6.44 -14.23
C ARG A 42 -12.86 6.33 -13.34
N LYS A 43 -12.65 5.14 -12.81
CA LYS A 43 -11.55 4.90 -11.90
C LYS A 43 -10.28 4.56 -12.66
N GLN A 44 -9.16 5.05 -12.16
CA GLN A 44 -7.86 4.69 -12.68
C GLN A 44 -7.46 3.30 -12.19
N SER A 45 -6.61 2.60 -12.92
CA SER A 45 -6.03 1.38 -12.41
C SER A 45 -5.13 1.71 -11.23
N THR A 46 -4.87 0.72 -10.40
CA THR A 46 -4.00 0.93 -9.23
C THR A 46 -2.61 1.40 -9.64
N THR A 47 -2.07 0.84 -10.71
CA THR A 47 -0.77 1.25 -11.23
C THR A 47 -0.75 2.73 -11.61
N VAL A 48 -1.80 3.18 -12.31
CA VAL A 48 -1.90 4.58 -12.72
C VAL A 48 -2.11 5.47 -11.51
N LEU A 49 -2.95 5.07 -10.57
CA LEU A 49 -3.19 5.83 -9.34
C LEU A 49 -1.90 6.05 -8.55
N LEU A 50 -1.11 5.00 -8.38
CA LEU A 50 0.17 5.10 -7.68
C LEU A 50 1.13 6.02 -8.39
N ARG A 51 1.15 5.98 -9.72
CA ARG A 51 2.00 6.89 -10.50
C ARG A 51 1.56 8.33 -10.35
N ILE A 52 0.27 8.60 -10.43
CA ILE A 52 -0.27 9.95 -10.25
C ILE A 52 0.10 10.46 -8.86
N PHE A 53 -0.05 9.64 -7.87
CA PHE A 53 0.29 9.99 -6.50
C PHE A 53 1.77 10.33 -6.36
N TYR A 54 2.64 9.46 -6.86
CA TYR A 54 4.09 9.65 -6.78
C TYR A 54 4.52 10.96 -7.44
N VAL A 55 4.00 11.25 -8.62
CA VAL A 55 4.33 12.47 -9.34
C VAL A 55 3.77 13.70 -8.63
N GLY A 56 2.63 13.56 -7.96
CA GLY A 56 1.95 14.68 -7.32
C GLY A 56 2.46 15.07 -5.94
N VAL A 57 3.25 14.22 -5.29
CA VAL A 57 3.80 14.56 -3.97
C VAL A 57 5.11 15.34 -4.10
N THR A 58 5.57 15.93 -2.98
CA THR A 58 6.82 16.68 -2.97
C THR A 58 8.02 15.76 -3.19
N THR A 59 9.15 16.37 -3.52
CA THR A 59 10.41 15.64 -3.71
C THR A 59 10.80 14.85 -2.47
N TRP A 60 10.60 15.43 -1.28
CA TRP A 60 10.88 14.73 -0.03
C TRP A 60 10.06 13.46 0.10
N TYR A 61 8.75 13.54 -0.19
CA TYR A 61 7.89 12.38 -0.09
C TYR A 61 8.15 11.36 -1.20
N ARG A 62 8.58 11.80 -2.38
CA ARG A 62 9.05 10.85 -3.40
C ARG A 62 10.23 10.05 -2.90
N PHE A 63 11.15 10.70 -2.22
CA PHE A 63 12.27 10.02 -1.60
C PHE A 63 11.80 8.99 -0.56
N VAL A 64 10.85 9.37 0.27
CA VAL A 64 10.27 8.44 1.26
C VAL A 64 9.63 7.24 0.56
N LEU A 65 8.84 7.47 -0.49
CA LEU A 65 8.19 6.39 -1.23
C LEU A 65 9.20 5.46 -1.89
N ASP A 66 10.25 6.00 -2.45
CA ASP A 66 11.31 5.18 -3.03
C ASP A 66 12.00 4.34 -1.95
N THR A 67 12.24 4.92 -0.79
CA THR A 67 12.90 4.24 0.32
C THR A 67 12.09 3.06 0.83
N ILE A 68 10.78 3.24 1.01
CA ILE A 68 9.93 2.17 1.55
C ILE A 68 9.71 1.02 0.57
N THR A 69 9.99 1.24 -0.71
CA THR A 69 9.87 0.21 -1.74
C THR A 69 11.21 -0.36 -2.18
N GLY A 70 12.24 -0.07 -1.44
CA GLY A 70 13.56 -0.65 -1.71
C GLY A 70 14.37 0.07 -2.76
N GLY A 71 14.00 1.30 -3.11
CA GLY A 71 14.77 2.15 -4.00
C GLY A 71 14.02 2.77 -5.15
N ASN A 72 12.90 2.18 -5.58
CA ASN A 72 12.13 2.75 -6.69
C ASN A 72 10.65 2.39 -6.60
N PHE A 73 9.87 3.36 -6.17
CA PHE A 73 8.44 3.19 -6.00
C PHE A 73 7.73 2.82 -7.31
N LEU A 74 8.08 3.50 -8.41
CA LEU A 74 7.42 3.29 -9.70
C LEU A 74 7.81 1.99 -10.38
N SER A 75 8.96 1.42 -10.04
CA SER A 75 9.40 0.12 -10.56
C SER A 75 8.90 -1.05 -9.75
N SER A 76 8.36 -0.79 -8.57
CA SER A 76 7.85 -1.84 -7.71
C SER A 76 6.57 -2.42 -8.29
N HIS A 77 6.31 -3.68 -7.97
CA HIS A 77 5.01 -4.26 -8.28
C HIS A 77 3.93 -3.42 -7.58
N PRO A 78 2.80 -3.13 -8.26
CA PRO A 78 1.77 -2.27 -7.67
C PRO A 78 1.30 -2.72 -6.29
N MET A 79 1.20 -4.02 -6.06
CA MET A 79 0.79 -4.53 -4.75
C MET A 79 1.84 -4.28 -3.67
N ASP A 80 3.11 -4.37 -4.02
CA ASP A 80 4.19 -4.08 -3.07
C ASP A 80 4.18 -2.61 -2.68
N ALA A 81 4.03 -1.72 -3.66
CA ALA A 81 3.92 -0.30 -3.40
C ALA A 81 2.69 0.02 -2.56
N PHE A 82 1.56 -0.60 -2.88
CA PHE A 82 0.32 -0.41 -2.15
C PHE A 82 0.45 -0.87 -0.70
N ASN A 83 1.04 -2.03 -0.49
CA ASN A 83 1.27 -2.56 0.85
C ASN A 83 2.25 -1.69 1.64
N ALA A 84 3.29 -1.19 0.99
CA ALA A 84 4.24 -0.29 1.63
C ALA A 84 3.54 1.01 2.08
N MET A 85 2.63 1.54 1.27
CA MET A 85 1.83 2.70 1.66
C MET A 85 0.95 2.38 2.86
N GLY A 86 0.29 1.21 2.85
CA GLY A 86 -0.54 0.78 3.96
C GLY A 86 0.25 0.66 5.27
N ASN A 87 1.47 0.18 5.19
CA ASN A 87 2.33 0.06 6.37
C ASN A 87 2.79 1.42 6.88
N LEU A 88 2.96 2.37 5.98
CA LEU A 88 3.45 3.70 6.35
C LEU A 88 2.35 4.60 6.89
N VAL A 89 1.20 4.64 6.24
CA VAL A 89 0.13 5.61 6.53
C VAL A 89 -1.17 4.99 7.01
N GLY A 90 -1.23 3.68 7.10
CA GLY A 90 -2.45 2.97 7.43
C GLY A 90 -3.30 2.68 6.19
N SER A 91 -4.33 1.87 6.39
CA SER A 91 -5.21 1.49 5.29
C SER A 91 -6.08 2.65 4.87
N PRO A 92 -6.11 2.98 3.57
CA PRO A 92 -7.01 4.02 3.07
C PRO A 92 -8.47 3.55 3.12
N PRO A 93 -9.43 4.48 3.03
CA PRO A 93 -10.85 4.12 3.18
C PRO A 93 -11.31 3.10 2.17
N ILE A 94 -11.23 3.35 0.89
CA ILE A 94 -11.57 2.38 -0.15
C ILE A 94 -10.78 2.76 -1.39
N ILE A 95 -10.32 1.78 -2.14
CA ILE A 95 -9.50 2.06 -3.30
C ILE A 95 -9.72 1.12 -4.44
N ILE A 96 -10.77 0.41 -4.40
CA ILE A 96 -10.99 -0.70 -5.32
C ILE A 96 -11.60 -0.21 -6.61
N ASN A 97 -10.93 -0.46 -7.72
CA ASN A 97 -11.52 -0.33 -9.03
C ASN A 97 -11.18 -1.53 -9.93
N ASP A 98 -10.44 -2.49 -9.40
CA ASP A 98 -10.01 -3.69 -10.09
C ASP A 98 -10.24 -4.86 -9.14
N THR A 99 -11.26 -5.67 -9.42
CA THR A 99 -11.65 -6.77 -8.55
C THR A 99 -10.55 -7.80 -8.38
N THR A 100 -9.84 -8.11 -9.45
CA THR A 100 -8.74 -9.06 -9.40
C THR A 100 -7.64 -8.56 -8.49
N LEU A 101 -7.25 -7.30 -8.66
CA LEU A 101 -6.23 -6.69 -7.83
C LEU A 101 -6.66 -6.64 -6.36
N THR A 102 -7.96 -6.43 -6.12
CA THR A 102 -8.51 -6.43 -4.77
C THR A 102 -8.33 -7.79 -4.10
N LEU A 103 -8.67 -8.86 -4.81
CA LEU A 103 -8.51 -10.21 -4.28
C LEU A 103 -7.05 -10.50 -3.98
N GLU A 104 -6.16 -10.16 -4.90
CA GLU A 104 -4.72 -10.32 -4.70
C GLU A 104 -4.25 -9.54 -3.48
N HIS A 105 -4.74 -8.32 -3.32
CA HIS A 105 -4.38 -7.49 -2.17
C HIS A 105 -4.79 -8.14 -0.86
N VAL A 106 -6.02 -8.65 -0.77
CA VAL A 106 -6.50 -9.32 0.43
C VAL A 106 -5.67 -10.56 0.71
N MET A 107 -5.42 -11.36 -0.31
CA MET A 107 -4.63 -12.58 -0.16
C MET A 107 -3.22 -12.30 0.29
N GLN A 108 -2.57 -11.29 -0.29
CA GLN A 108 -1.22 -10.89 0.11
C GLN A 108 -1.16 -10.38 1.53
N ARG A 109 -2.16 -9.63 1.95
CA ARG A 109 -2.23 -9.16 3.33
C ARG A 109 -2.40 -10.32 4.30
N LEU A 110 -3.22 -11.30 3.94
CA LEU A 110 -3.37 -12.50 4.76
C LEU A 110 -2.06 -13.28 4.85
N GLU A 111 -1.37 -13.46 3.74
CA GLU A 111 -0.06 -14.11 3.74
C GLU A 111 0.95 -13.36 4.60
N ALA A 112 0.98 -12.05 4.48
CA ALA A 112 1.89 -11.23 5.27
C ALA A 112 1.59 -11.36 6.77
N ILE A 113 0.32 -11.41 7.15
CA ILE A 113 -0.08 -11.63 8.54
C ILE A 113 0.34 -13.02 9.00
N GLU A 114 0.08 -14.03 8.20
CA GLU A 114 0.47 -15.40 8.52
C GLU A 114 1.98 -15.55 8.68
N ASN A 115 2.76 -14.87 7.85
CA ASN A 115 4.21 -14.90 7.94
C ASN A 115 4.75 -14.15 9.15
N LYS A 116 4.10 -13.07 9.54
CA LYS A 116 4.52 -12.24 10.69
C LYS A 116 3.97 -12.75 12.00
N MET A 117 2.78 -13.33 11.98
CA MET A 117 2.10 -13.85 13.16
C MET A 117 2.04 -15.36 13.04
N PRO A 118 2.93 -16.09 13.71
CA PRO A 118 2.95 -17.54 13.62
C PRO A 118 1.60 -18.12 14.00
N THR A 119 1.12 -19.04 13.18
CA THR A 119 -0.04 -19.85 13.51
C THR A 119 0.36 -20.84 14.60
N ILE A 120 -0.63 -21.48 15.24
CA ILE A 120 -0.36 -22.53 16.20
C ILE A 120 0.53 -23.61 15.57
N GLU A 121 0.20 -24.03 14.36
CA GLU A 121 1.00 -25.01 13.62
C GLU A 121 2.42 -24.53 13.40
N HIS A 122 2.59 -23.28 13.03
CA HIS A 122 3.92 -22.70 12.82
C HIS A 122 4.72 -22.67 14.11
N ILE A 123 4.09 -22.31 15.21
CA ILE A 123 4.71 -22.29 16.54
C ILE A 123 5.11 -23.73 16.93
N GLU A 124 4.24 -24.69 16.70
CA GLU A 124 4.54 -26.10 16.98
C GLU A 124 5.72 -26.60 16.18
N ASN A 125 5.80 -26.22 14.89
CA ASN A 125 6.93 -26.60 14.06
C ASN A 125 8.24 -25.99 14.55
N LEU A 126 8.21 -24.73 14.97
CA LEU A 126 9.39 -24.09 15.54
C LEU A 126 9.80 -24.77 16.84
N ASP A 127 8.81 -25.09 17.69
CA ASP A 127 9.05 -25.76 18.94
C ASP A 127 9.69 -27.13 18.73
N LYS A 128 9.20 -27.89 17.76
CA LYS A 128 9.77 -29.18 17.38
C LYS A 128 11.21 -29.02 16.89
N LYS A 129 11.49 -28.02 16.09
CA LYS A 129 12.83 -27.76 15.62
C LYS A 129 13.80 -27.43 16.75
N VAL A 130 13.36 -26.60 17.66
CA VAL A 130 14.15 -26.22 18.84
C VAL A 130 14.37 -27.45 19.72
N HIS A 131 13.32 -28.20 19.96
CA HIS A 131 13.41 -29.42 20.77
C HIS A 131 14.37 -30.45 20.19
N ASN A 132 14.27 -30.72 18.88
CA ASN A 132 15.17 -31.63 18.19
C ASN A 132 16.62 -31.15 18.25
N HIS A 133 16.83 -29.85 18.11
CA HIS A 133 18.15 -29.27 18.19
C HIS A 133 18.76 -29.44 19.58
N ILE A 134 17.97 -29.14 20.61
CA ILE A 134 18.42 -29.30 21.99
C ILE A 134 18.70 -30.76 22.29
N THR A 135 17.81 -31.68 21.90
CA THR A 135 18.00 -33.10 22.10
C THR A 135 19.27 -33.59 21.42
N LYS A 136 19.53 -33.15 20.19
CA LYS A 136 20.70 -33.52 19.46
C LYS A 136 22.00 -33.08 20.16
N PHE A 137 22.00 -31.87 20.69
CA PHE A 137 23.15 -31.38 21.44
C PHE A 137 23.25 -32.05 22.82
N GLY A 138 22.12 -32.23 23.47
CA GLY A 138 22.08 -32.85 24.79
C GLY A 138 22.58 -34.28 24.78
N SER A 139 22.30 -35.02 23.73
CA SER A 139 22.74 -36.42 23.65
C SER A 139 24.25 -36.58 23.44
N LYS A 140 24.93 -35.49 23.08
CA LYS A 140 26.38 -35.50 22.92
C LYS A 140 27.13 -35.14 24.21
N VAL A 141 26.43 -34.66 25.16
CA VAL A 141 26.94 -34.32 26.45
C VAL A 141 26.76 -35.48 27.40
#